data_a68cf682eea6af951cd6cde2b44d8d94
#
_entry.id   a68cf682eea6af951cd6cde2b44d8d94
#
_cell.length_a   1.000
_cell.length_b   1.000
_cell.length_c   1.000
_cell.angle_alpha   90.00
_cell.angle_beta   90.00
_cell.angle_gamma   90.00
#
_symmetry.space_group_name_H-M   'P 1'
#
loop_
_entity.id
_entity.type
_entity.pdbx_description
1 polymer ?
#
loop_
_entity_poly.entity_id
_entity_poly.type
_entity_poly.pdbx_seq_one_letter_code
_entity_poly.pdbx_strand_id
1 'polypeptide(L)' 'MSLASHLEELKRRHGDIEREIDEAMLHPSVDDLEIVTLKRRKLAIKDEIEKLKGIETTH' A
#
# COMPACT_ATOMS: atom_id res chain seq x y z
N MET A 1 15.76 12.57 2.12
CA MET A 1 15.60 11.12 2.21
C MET A 1 16.17 10.43 0.99
N SER A 2 16.82 9.30 1.20
CA SER A 2 17.31 8.52 0.08
C SER A 2 16.17 7.75 -0.58
N LEU A 3 16.39 7.31 -1.82
CA LEU A 3 15.40 6.49 -2.51
C LEU A 3 15.12 5.19 -1.74
N ALA A 4 16.16 4.60 -1.16
CA ALA A 4 16.00 3.38 -0.39
C ALA A 4 15.11 3.60 0.83
N SER A 5 15.29 4.70 1.55
CA SER A 5 14.47 5.02 2.71
C SER A 5 13.02 5.27 2.32
N HIS A 6 12.81 5.96 1.22
CA HIS A 6 11.47 6.22 0.73
C HIS A 6 10.76 4.91 0.33
N LEU A 7 11.48 4.04 -0.35
CA LEU A 7 10.95 2.74 -0.75
C LEU A 7 10.59 1.89 0.46
N GLU A 8 11.43 1.89 1.49
CA GLU A 8 11.16 1.17 2.73
C GLU A 8 9.89 1.67 3.40
N GLU A 9 9.71 2.98 3.44
CA GLU A 9 8.52 3.56 4.03
C GLU A 9 7.26 3.19 3.27
N LEU A 10 7.32 3.20 1.94
CA LEU A 10 6.18 2.79 1.12
C LEU A 10 5.83 1.33 1.35
N LYS A 11 6.83 0.47 1.46
CA LYS A 11 6.60 -0.94 1.75
C LYS A 11 5.91 -1.13 3.10
N ARG A 12 6.31 -0.36 4.10
CA ARG A 12 5.70 -0.42 5.41
C ARG A 12 4.24 0.02 5.35
N ARG A 13 3.97 1.12 4.64
CA ARG A 13 2.61 1.62 4.48
C ARG A 13 1.73 0.60 3.75
N HIS A 14 2.29 -0.06 2.77
CA HIS A 14 1.58 -1.11 2.04
C HIS A 14 1.16 -2.23 3.00
N GLY A 15 2.06 -2.67 3.85
CA GLY A 15 1.75 -3.70 4.85
C GLY A 15 0.71 -3.24 5.86
N ASP A 16 0.79 -1.97 6.29
CA ASP A 16 -0.19 -1.42 7.22
C ASP A 16 -1.59 -1.40 6.61
N ILE A 17 -1.70 -1.00 5.34
CA ILE A 17 -3.00 -0.97 4.67
C ILE A 17 -3.54 -2.39 4.47
N GLU A 18 -2.69 -3.34 4.14
CA GLU A 18 -3.12 -4.73 4.03
C GLU A 18 -3.72 -5.22 5.33
N ARG A 19 -3.10 -4.88 6.44
CA ARG A 19 -3.59 -5.24 7.76
C ARG A 19 -4.93 -4.56 8.06
N GLU A 20 -5.07 -3.30 7.68
CA GLU A 20 -6.34 -2.59 7.84
C GLU A 20 -7.46 -3.23 7.03
N ILE A 21 -7.16 -3.67 5.81
CA ILE A 21 -8.14 -4.36 4.98
C ILE A 21 -8.56 -5.67 5.64
N ASP A 22 -7.60 -6.43 6.13
CA ASP A 22 -7.90 -7.70 6.79
C ASP A 22 -8.79 -7.50 8.01
N GLU A 23 -8.48 -6.50 8.83
CA GLU A 23 -9.29 -6.17 10.00
C GLU A 23 -10.69 -5.72 9.60
N ALA A 24 -10.79 -4.89 8.58
CA ALA A 24 -12.08 -4.41 8.10
C ALA A 24 -12.95 -5.55 7.60
N MET A 25 -12.36 -6.52 6.93
CA MET A 25 -13.10 -7.67 6.43
C MET A 25 -13.61 -8.59 7.53
N LEU A 26 -13.00 -8.53 8.72
CA LEU A 26 -13.45 -9.28 9.87
C LEU A 26 -14.60 -8.61 10.63
N HIS A 27 -14.86 -7.34 10.33
CA HIS A 27 -15.94 -6.60 10.99
C HIS A 27 -17.11 -6.41 10.04
N PRO A 28 -18.24 -7.10 10.26
CA PRO A 28 -19.39 -7.00 9.36
C PRO A 28 -20.05 -5.61 9.34
N SER A 29 -19.73 -4.78 10.33
CA SER A 29 -20.27 -3.42 10.38
C SER A 29 -19.53 -2.43 9.51
N VAL A 30 -18.38 -2.82 8.92
CA VAL A 30 -17.62 -1.95 8.04
C VAL A 30 -18.30 -1.86 6.68
N ASP A 31 -18.43 -0.63 6.18
CA ASP A 31 -19.04 -0.36 4.91
C ASP A 31 -18.16 -0.88 3.75
N ASP A 32 -18.80 -1.43 2.74
CA ASP A 32 -18.09 -1.89 1.54
C ASP A 32 -17.30 -0.77 0.89
N LEU A 33 -17.83 0.45 0.95
CA LEU A 33 -17.14 1.60 0.39
C LEU A 33 -15.80 1.85 1.07
N GLU A 34 -15.74 1.63 2.38
CA GLU A 34 -14.50 1.78 3.11
C GLU A 34 -13.46 0.75 2.68
N ILE A 35 -13.88 -0.48 2.46
CA ILE A 35 -13.00 -1.53 1.99
C ILE A 35 -12.47 -1.20 0.59
N VAL A 36 -13.33 -0.71 -0.29
CA VAL A 36 -12.92 -0.29 -1.63
C VAL A 36 -11.90 0.83 -1.56
N THR A 37 -12.10 1.80 -0.67
CA THR A 37 -11.17 2.91 -0.49
C THR A 37 -9.80 2.40 -0.03
N LEU A 38 -9.78 1.49 0.92
CA LEU A 38 -8.53 0.90 1.40
C LEU A 38 -7.80 0.13 0.30
N LYS A 39 -8.55 -0.63 -0.49
CA LYS A 39 -7.97 -1.36 -1.61
C LYS A 39 -7.37 -0.43 -2.66
N ARG A 40 -8.01 0.70 -2.93
CA ARG A 40 -7.48 1.69 -3.86
C ARG A 40 -6.19 2.31 -3.34
N ARG A 41 -6.13 2.61 -2.05
CA ARG A 41 -4.90 3.13 -1.45
C ARG A 41 -3.78 2.12 -1.54
N LYS A 42 -4.09 0.86 -1.31
CA LYS A 42 -3.11 -0.21 -1.42
C LYS A 42 -2.54 -0.28 -2.84
N LEU A 43 -3.40 -0.22 -3.84
CA LEU A 43 -2.98 -0.25 -5.24
C LEU A 43 -2.12 0.94 -5.61
N ALA A 44 -2.48 2.13 -5.11
CA ALA A 44 -1.70 3.34 -5.37
C ALA A 44 -0.28 3.23 -4.79
N ILE A 45 -0.18 2.73 -3.57
CA ILE A 45 1.12 2.55 -2.93
C ILE A 45 1.95 1.48 -3.65
N LYS A 46 1.32 0.38 -4.01
CA LYS A 46 2.00 -0.67 -4.76
C LYS A 46 2.54 -0.15 -6.09
N ASP A 47 1.74 0.66 -6.77
CA ASP A 47 2.15 1.25 -8.04
C ASP A 47 3.37 2.16 -7.86
N GLU A 48 3.39 2.95 -6.80
CA GLU A 48 4.56 3.79 -6.50
C GLU A 48 5.79 2.97 -6.19
N ILE A 49 5.63 1.89 -5.44
CA ILE A 49 6.73 0.99 -5.14
C ILE A 49 7.33 0.44 -6.43
N GLU A 50 6.48 -0.01 -7.34
CA GLU A 50 6.96 -0.56 -8.60
C GLU A 50 7.65 0.47 -9.48
N LYS A 51 7.15 1.70 -9.50
CA LYS A 51 7.80 2.78 -10.23
C LYS A 51 9.19 3.06 -9.69
N LEU A 52 9.32 3.10 -8.37
CA LEU A 52 10.61 3.34 -7.74
C LEU A 52 11.57 2.19 -7.95
N LYS A 53 11.06 0.96 -7.93
CA LYS A 53 11.89 -0.19 -8.23
C LYS A 53 12.40 -0.17 -9.67
N GLY A 54 11.55 0.27 -10.59
CA GLY A 54 11.95 0.45 -11.98
C GLY A 54 13.10 1.42 -12.13
N ILE A 55 13.07 2.52 -11.42
CA ILE A 55 14.15 3.50 -11.42
C ILE A 55 15.42 2.90 -10.82
N GLU A 56 15.26 2.18 -9.71
CA GLU A 56 16.39 1.59 -8.99
C GLU A 56 17.10 0.50 -9.80
N THR A 57 16.33 -0.24 -10.60
CA THR A 57 16.85 -1.36 -11.37
C THR A 57 17.11 -1.02 -12.83
N THR A 58 17.04 0.23 -13.21
CA THR A 58 17.28 0.66 -14.57
C THR A 58 18.71 0.39 -14.98
N HIS A 59 18.88 -0.18 -16.14
CA HIS A 59 20.19 -0.49 -16.71
C HIS A 59 20.56 0.44 -17.80
#